data_836ae0b72923a5472c44c510965a9625
#
_entry.id   836ae0b72923a5472c44c510965a9625
#
_cell.length_a   1.000
_cell.length_b   1.000
_cell.length_c   1.000
_cell.angle_alpha   90.00
_cell.angle_beta   90.00
_cell.angle_gamma   90.00
#
_symmetry.space_group_name_H-M   'P 1'
#
loop_
_entity.id
_entity.type
_entity.pdbx_description
1 polymer ?
#
loop_
_entity_poly.entity_id
_entity_poly.type
_entity_poly.pdbx_seq_one_letter_code
_entity_poly.pdbx_strand_id
1 'polypeptide(L)'
;MSNVVDISTWINTFLKALQKTFGDRVWFVGLQGSYSRGEATETSDIDMVVILDELSAKDVEAYNRMLNTLSHRELICGFLSGKDELLKWEPADLFQFYYDTKPIQGSLDELLPLLDVTAIVRAIKISVCNIYHGCVHNMLYEKSEDILRGLYKSASFVVQTIAFWQTGNYIHLQKDLLPVVASDERQIVDTFLTLKNGGAVDFENMSEALFAWSQNWIARTNCMYVKE
;
A
#
# COMPACT_ATOMS: atom_id res chain seq x y z
N MET A 1 -16.15 -22.47 -10.67
CA MET A 1 -15.52 -22.41 -9.34
C MET A 1 -14.50 -21.29 -9.41
N SER A 2 -14.49 -20.34 -8.49
CA SER A 2 -13.51 -19.27 -8.52
C SER A 2 -12.13 -19.87 -8.28
N ASN A 3 -11.15 -19.55 -9.15
CA ASN A 3 -9.76 -19.99 -9.02
C ASN A 3 -8.94 -19.12 -8.04
N VAL A 4 -9.62 -18.34 -7.19
CA VAL A 4 -8.96 -17.54 -6.16
C VAL A 4 -8.31 -18.48 -5.16
N VAL A 5 -7.04 -18.21 -4.83
CA VAL A 5 -6.27 -19.04 -3.89
C VAL A 5 -6.95 -19.05 -2.52
N ASP A 6 -7.13 -20.26 -1.94
CA ASP A 6 -7.50 -20.38 -0.52
C ASP A 6 -6.33 -19.86 0.33
N ILE A 7 -6.38 -18.59 0.64
CA ILE A 7 -5.30 -17.88 1.31
C ILE A 7 -5.01 -18.47 2.70
N SER A 8 -6.02 -18.97 3.40
CA SER A 8 -5.85 -19.53 4.75
C SER A 8 -5.02 -20.82 4.73
N THR A 9 -5.34 -21.72 3.82
CA THR A 9 -4.57 -22.96 3.62
C THR A 9 -3.17 -22.68 3.09
N TRP A 10 -3.05 -21.73 2.17
CA TRP A 10 -1.78 -21.32 1.60
C TRP A 10 -0.85 -20.71 2.64
N ILE A 11 -1.33 -19.78 3.48
CA ILE A 11 -0.58 -19.17 4.58
C ILE A 11 -0.04 -20.24 5.55
N ASN A 12 -0.83 -21.26 5.89
CA ASN A 12 -0.36 -22.33 6.77
C ASN A 12 0.84 -23.09 6.16
N THR A 13 0.84 -23.29 4.85
CA THR A 13 1.96 -23.93 4.13
C THR A 13 3.18 -23.01 4.09
N PHE A 14 2.96 -21.72 3.81
CA PHE A 14 3.99 -20.69 3.84
C PHE A 14 4.69 -20.62 5.21
N LEU A 15 3.92 -20.52 6.29
CA LEU A 15 4.46 -20.45 7.65
C LEU A 15 5.32 -21.66 8.02
N LYS A 16 4.90 -22.87 7.61
CA LYS A 16 5.71 -24.10 7.84
C LYS A 16 7.03 -24.05 7.08
N ALA A 17 7.02 -23.59 5.84
CA ALA A 17 8.23 -23.44 5.03
C ALA A 17 9.16 -22.36 5.61
N LEU A 18 8.59 -21.23 6.01
CA LEU A 18 9.32 -20.11 6.63
C LEU A 18 9.98 -20.54 7.95
N GLN A 19 9.23 -21.22 8.84
CA GLN A 19 9.74 -21.72 10.10
C GLN A 19 10.86 -22.75 9.89
N LYS A 20 10.74 -23.62 8.89
CA LYS A 20 11.79 -24.59 8.54
C LYS A 20 13.08 -23.90 8.06
N THR A 21 12.95 -22.74 7.39
CA THR A 21 14.08 -22.04 6.77
C THR A 21 14.78 -21.10 7.75
N PHE A 22 14.03 -20.37 8.58
CA PHE A 22 14.56 -19.31 9.43
C PHE A 22 14.36 -19.55 10.95
N GLY A 23 13.47 -20.48 11.35
CA GLY A 23 13.25 -20.81 12.76
C GLY A 23 12.82 -19.58 13.57
N ASP A 24 13.48 -19.42 14.72
CA ASP A 24 13.19 -18.35 15.67
C ASP A 24 13.66 -16.95 15.21
N ARG A 25 14.33 -16.87 14.06
CA ARG A 25 14.74 -15.61 13.44
C ARG A 25 13.59 -14.82 12.81
N VAL A 26 12.41 -15.42 12.70
CA VAL A 26 11.21 -14.74 12.17
C VAL A 26 10.63 -13.87 13.27
N TRP A 27 10.83 -12.55 13.15
CA TRP A 27 10.29 -11.58 14.09
C TRP A 27 8.81 -11.25 13.83
N PHE A 28 8.42 -11.12 12.55
CA PHE A 28 7.05 -10.77 12.17
C PHE A 28 6.65 -11.40 10.83
N VAL A 29 5.38 -11.78 10.73
CA VAL A 29 4.73 -12.16 9.47
C VAL A 29 3.38 -11.46 9.37
N GLY A 30 3.10 -10.89 8.21
CA GLY A 30 1.82 -10.25 7.92
C GLY A 30 1.36 -10.47 6.48
N LEU A 31 0.15 -10.04 6.19
CA LEU A 31 -0.48 -10.06 4.87
C LEU A 31 -0.94 -8.67 4.51
N GLN A 32 -0.65 -8.22 3.30
CA GLN A 32 -1.09 -6.95 2.74
C GLN A 32 -1.99 -7.16 1.50
N GLY A 33 -2.29 -6.09 0.81
CA GLY A 33 -2.92 -6.11 -0.50
C GLY A 33 -4.37 -6.57 -0.49
N SER A 34 -4.81 -7.09 -1.63
CA SER A 34 -6.21 -7.47 -1.86
C SER A 34 -6.65 -8.66 -1.00
N TYR A 35 -5.75 -9.60 -0.73
CA TYR A 35 -6.04 -10.73 0.17
C TYR A 35 -6.27 -10.29 1.61
N SER A 36 -5.50 -9.33 2.11
CA SER A 36 -5.70 -8.76 3.46
C SER A 36 -7.06 -8.10 3.60
N ARG A 37 -7.52 -7.41 2.56
CA ARG A 37 -8.79 -6.68 2.51
C ARG A 37 -10.00 -7.53 2.13
N GLY A 38 -9.81 -8.80 1.74
CA GLY A 38 -10.89 -9.66 1.25
C GLY A 38 -11.41 -9.28 -0.14
N GLU A 39 -10.60 -8.61 -0.95
CA GLU A 39 -10.91 -8.13 -2.31
C GLU A 39 -10.13 -8.89 -3.40
N ALA A 40 -9.50 -10.03 -3.07
CA ALA A 40 -8.66 -10.77 -4.00
C ALA A 40 -9.47 -11.37 -5.17
N THR A 41 -8.84 -11.37 -6.33
CA THR A 41 -9.30 -12.01 -7.56
C THR A 41 -8.34 -13.13 -7.97
N GLU A 42 -8.62 -13.82 -9.05
CA GLU A 42 -7.74 -14.90 -9.58
C GLU A 42 -6.34 -14.42 -9.99
N THR A 43 -6.20 -13.14 -10.31
CA THR A 43 -4.92 -12.52 -10.72
C THR A 43 -4.27 -11.69 -9.62
N SER A 44 -4.80 -11.73 -8.40
CA SER A 44 -4.28 -10.96 -7.28
C SER A 44 -2.98 -11.55 -6.78
N ASP A 45 -1.99 -10.68 -6.56
CA ASP A 45 -0.74 -11.03 -5.90
C ASP A 45 -0.99 -11.37 -4.42
N ILE A 46 -0.17 -12.27 -3.88
CA ILE A 46 -0.14 -12.63 -2.47
C ILE A 46 0.97 -11.82 -1.80
N ASP A 47 0.59 -10.71 -1.18
CA ASP A 47 1.52 -9.74 -0.60
C ASP A 47 1.90 -10.13 0.83
N MET A 48 2.91 -10.98 0.98
CA MET A 48 3.42 -11.39 2.30
C MET A 48 4.44 -10.40 2.82
N VAL A 49 4.30 -10.03 4.08
CA VAL A 49 5.30 -9.26 4.83
C VAL A 49 6.05 -10.22 5.74
N VAL A 50 7.37 -10.28 5.62
CA VAL A 50 8.25 -11.08 6.49
C VAL A 50 9.37 -10.19 7.01
N ILE A 51 9.50 -10.14 8.33
CA ILE A 51 10.59 -9.43 8.99
C ILE A 51 11.38 -10.44 9.81
N LEU A 52 12.68 -10.53 9.52
CA LEU A 52 13.62 -11.32 10.29
C LEU A 52 14.27 -10.47 11.39
N ASP A 53 14.88 -11.10 12.37
CA ASP A 53 15.73 -10.44 13.36
C ASP A 53 16.84 -9.61 12.70
N GLU A 54 17.55 -10.21 11.75
CA GLU A 54 18.54 -9.60 10.87
C GLU A 54 18.35 -10.12 9.45
N LEU A 55 18.68 -9.33 8.45
CA LEU A 55 18.61 -9.73 7.04
C LEU A 55 19.97 -9.62 6.37
N SER A 56 20.45 -10.73 5.82
CA SER A 56 21.64 -10.79 4.97
C SER A 56 21.29 -11.14 3.52
N ALA A 57 22.22 -10.90 2.59
CA ALA A 57 22.06 -11.34 1.20
C ALA A 57 21.85 -12.87 1.07
N LYS A 58 22.46 -13.65 1.97
CA LYS A 58 22.25 -15.10 2.01
C LYS A 58 20.84 -15.48 2.45
N ASP A 59 20.25 -14.69 3.34
CA ASP A 59 18.85 -14.87 3.77
C ASP A 59 17.89 -14.58 2.61
N VAL A 60 18.15 -13.55 1.81
CA VAL A 60 17.37 -13.26 0.59
C VAL A 60 17.40 -14.43 -0.39
N GLU A 61 18.59 -15.04 -0.60
CA GLU A 61 18.70 -16.23 -1.44
C GLU A 61 17.97 -17.44 -0.84
N ALA A 62 18.06 -17.64 0.48
CA ALA A 62 17.36 -18.72 1.19
C ALA A 62 15.85 -18.54 1.09
N TYR A 63 15.36 -17.31 1.28
CA TYR A 63 13.95 -16.96 1.14
C TYR A 63 13.45 -17.23 -0.29
N ASN A 64 14.20 -16.80 -1.30
CA ASN A 64 13.84 -17.08 -2.70
C ASN A 64 13.79 -18.59 -3.01
N ARG A 65 14.76 -19.38 -2.50
CA ARG A 65 14.71 -20.84 -2.65
C ARG A 65 13.47 -21.44 -1.98
N MET A 66 13.12 -20.95 -0.79
CA MET A 66 11.92 -21.38 -0.08
C MET A 66 10.65 -21.05 -0.89
N LEU A 67 10.52 -19.82 -1.39
CA LEU A 67 9.37 -19.39 -2.21
C LEU A 67 9.19 -20.29 -3.44
N ASN A 68 10.28 -20.72 -4.07
CA ASN A 68 10.23 -21.60 -5.25
C ASN A 68 9.71 -23.03 -4.93
N THR A 69 9.53 -23.39 -3.66
CA THR A 69 8.90 -24.65 -3.26
C THR A 69 7.40 -24.56 -3.05
N LEU A 70 6.85 -23.35 -3.09
CA LEU A 70 5.43 -23.10 -2.81
C LEU A 70 4.59 -23.09 -4.08
N SER A 71 3.33 -23.48 -3.95
CA SER A 71 2.33 -23.30 -5.02
C SER A 71 2.06 -21.81 -5.27
N HIS A 72 1.64 -21.48 -6.48
CA HIS A 72 1.33 -20.12 -6.90
C HIS A 72 2.53 -19.15 -6.76
N ARG A 73 3.74 -19.67 -7.03
CA ARG A 73 4.98 -18.88 -6.93
C ARG A 73 4.91 -17.59 -7.74
N GLU A 74 4.24 -17.63 -8.87
CA GLU A 74 4.04 -16.51 -9.80
C GLU A 74 3.20 -15.35 -9.21
N LEU A 75 2.34 -15.65 -8.23
CA LEU A 75 1.52 -14.67 -7.53
C LEU A 75 2.17 -14.15 -6.26
N ILE A 76 3.27 -14.79 -5.78
CA ILE A 76 3.87 -14.39 -4.51
C ILE A 76 4.68 -13.11 -4.71
N CYS A 77 4.28 -12.10 -4.00
CA CYS A 77 4.93 -10.81 -3.89
C CYS A 77 5.09 -10.44 -2.40
N GLY A 78 5.54 -9.24 -2.10
CA GLY A 78 5.53 -8.72 -0.74
C GLY A 78 6.84 -8.08 -0.31
N PHE A 79 7.05 -8.02 1.00
CA PHE A 79 8.12 -7.27 1.63
C PHE A 79 8.95 -8.18 2.54
N LEU A 80 10.27 -8.17 2.36
CA LEU A 80 11.23 -8.87 3.22
C LEU A 80 12.24 -7.86 3.76
N SER A 81 12.41 -7.80 5.08
CA SER A 81 13.38 -6.90 5.73
C SER A 81 13.95 -7.51 7.01
N GLY A 82 15.01 -6.89 7.53
CA GLY A 82 15.45 -7.06 8.90
C GLY A 82 14.67 -6.10 9.82
N LYS A 83 14.59 -6.46 11.11
CA LYS A 83 13.94 -5.65 12.14
C LYS A 83 14.56 -4.25 12.25
N ASP A 84 15.88 -4.21 12.29
CA ASP A 84 16.65 -2.98 12.48
C ASP A 84 16.46 -2.00 11.31
N GLU A 85 16.43 -2.50 10.08
CA GLU A 85 16.18 -1.70 8.89
C GLU A 85 14.76 -1.14 8.93
N LEU A 86 13.78 -1.97 9.29
CA LEU A 86 12.37 -1.54 9.37
C LEU A 86 12.17 -0.46 10.44
N LEU A 87 12.76 -0.61 11.63
CA LEU A 87 12.65 0.37 12.72
C LEU A 87 13.36 1.71 12.41
N LYS A 88 14.25 1.73 11.41
CA LYS A 88 14.98 2.93 10.94
C LYS A 88 14.48 3.41 9.57
N TRP A 89 13.42 2.80 9.04
CA TRP A 89 12.85 3.17 7.75
C TRP A 89 12.25 4.59 7.78
N GLU A 90 12.04 5.18 6.61
CA GLU A 90 11.40 6.49 6.50
C GLU A 90 9.98 6.45 7.10
N PRO A 91 9.68 7.22 8.16
CA PRO A 91 8.38 7.16 8.83
C PRO A 91 7.17 7.45 7.94
N ALA A 92 7.36 8.26 6.89
CA ALA A 92 6.31 8.54 5.91
C ALA A 92 5.86 7.27 5.14
N ASP A 93 6.80 6.37 4.85
CA ASP A 93 6.49 5.10 4.17
C ASP A 93 5.89 4.08 5.15
N LEU A 94 6.30 4.15 6.43
CA LEU A 94 5.83 3.23 7.47
C LEU A 94 4.35 3.38 7.80
N PHE A 95 3.75 4.55 7.57
CA PHE A 95 2.34 4.78 7.87
C PHE A 95 1.44 3.80 7.11
N GLN A 96 1.54 3.81 5.78
CA GLN A 96 0.75 2.89 4.94
C GLN A 96 1.12 1.43 5.22
N PHE A 97 2.41 1.14 5.37
CA PHE A 97 2.91 -0.19 5.68
C PHE A 97 2.29 -0.76 6.96
N TYR A 98 2.25 0.02 8.05
CA TYR A 98 1.69 -0.41 9.32
C TYR A 98 0.20 -0.72 9.23
N TYR A 99 -0.58 0.24 8.72
CA TYR A 99 -2.03 0.13 8.72
C TYR A 99 -2.58 -0.87 7.69
N ASP A 100 -1.93 -1.05 6.53
CA ASP A 100 -2.35 -2.01 5.52
C ASP A 100 -1.89 -3.45 5.81
N THR A 101 -0.99 -3.65 6.78
CA THR A 101 -0.50 -4.97 7.15
C THR A 101 -1.41 -5.63 8.19
N LYS A 102 -2.05 -6.72 7.81
CA LYS A 102 -2.77 -7.60 8.76
C LYS A 102 -1.78 -8.56 9.41
N PRO A 103 -1.52 -8.46 10.72
CA PRO A 103 -0.62 -9.36 11.42
C PRO A 103 -1.09 -10.82 11.37
N ILE A 104 -0.14 -11.74 11.15
CA ILE A 104 -0.33 -13.18 11.22
C ILE A 104 0.48 -13.77 12.39
N GLN A 105 1.74 -13.30 12.53
CA GLN A 105 2.65 -13.69 13.63
C GLN A 105 3.46 -12.49 14.06
N GLY A 106 3.58 -12.26 15.37
CA GLY A 106 4.27 -11.10 15.93
C GLY A 106 3.44 -9.83 15.94
N SER A 107 4.07 -8.69 16.21
CA SER A 107 3.44 -7.36 16.22
C SER A 107 4.36 -6.32 15.56
N LEU A 108 3.76 -5.32 14.92
CA LEU A 108 4.44 -4.13 14.39
C LEU A 108 4.31 -2.91 15.34
N ASP A 109 3.82 -3.08 16.57
CA ASP A 109 3.51 -1.95 17.47
C ASP A 109 4.75 -1.12 17.85
N GLU A 110 5.96 -1.69 17.70
CA GLU A 110 7.21 -0.93 17.84
C GLU A 110 7.35 0.21 16.81
N LEU A 111 6.58 0.19 15.71
CA LEU A 111 6.54 1.27 14.72
C LEU A 111 5.65 2.46 15.14
N LEU A 112 4.67 2.24 16.02
CA LEU A 112 3.68 3.27 16.39
C LEU A 112 4.31 4.59 16.85
N PRO A 113 5.38 4.61 17.66
CA PRO A 113 6.02 5.85 18.07
C PRO A 113 6.65 6.66 16.92
N LEU A 114 6.87 6.03 15.75
CA LEU A 114 7.42 6.67 14.56
C LEU A 114 6.34 7.32 13.68
N LEU A 115 5.06 6.96 13.91
CA LEU A 115 3.92 7.37 13.08
C LEU A 115 3.23 8.60 13.68
N ASP A 116 3.99 9.65 13.95
CA ASP A 116 3.47 10.92 14.43
C ASP A 116 2.76 11.73 13.32
N VAL A 117 2.14 12.84 13.72
CA VAL A 117 1.44 13.73 12.77
C VAL A 117 2.38 14.25 11.68
N THR A 118 3.66 14.48 12.01
CA THR A 118 4.67 14.96 11.05
C THR A 118 4.94 13.91 9.97
N ALA A 119 5.08 12.64 10.35
CA ALA A 119 5.24 11.52 9.43
C ALA A 119 4.03 11.39 8.50
N ILE A 120 2.82 11.49 9.04
CA ILE A 120 1.57 11.40 8.26
C ILE A 120 1.47 12.54 7.23
N VAL A 121 1.69 13.78 7.66
CA VAL A 121 1.66 14.94 6.75
C VAL A 121 2.75 14.82 5.68
N ARG A 122 3.94 14.32 6.06
CA ARG A 122 5.03 14.07 5.11
C ARG A 122 4.65 12.98 4.10
N ALA A 123 3.99 11.91 4.52
CA ALA A 123 3.48 10.87 3.64
C ALA A 123 2.51 11.43 2.59
N ILE A 124 1.55 12.26 3.03
CA ILE A 124 0.62 12.95 2.11
C ILE A 124 1.42 13.81 1.12
N LYS A 125 2.33 14.65 1.61
CA LYS A 125 3.10 15.59 0.78
C LYS A 125 3.93 14.89 -0.28
N ILE A 126 4.71 13.87 0.09
CA ILE A 126 5.55 13.11 -0.85
C ILE A 126 4.65 12.47 -1.92
N SER A 127 3.56 11.83 -1.50
CA SER A 127 2.68 11.11 -2.42
C SER A 127 1.96 12.04 -3.39
N VAL A 128 1.45 13.18 -2.94
CA VAL A 128 0.81 14.15 -3.86
C VAL A 128 1.79 14.78 -4.84
N CYS A 129 3.04 15.03 -4.42
CA CYS A 129 4.10 15.50 -5.32
C CYS A 129 4.42 14.47 -6.41
N ASN A 130 4.50 13.18 -6.04
CA ASN A 130 4.74 12.09 -6.99
C ASN A 130 3.57 11.93 -7.97
N ILE A 131 2.33 12.02 -7.48
CA ILE A 131 1.12 11.98 -8.32
C ILE A 131 1.11 13.15 -9.29
N TYR A 132 1.37 14.37 -8.81
CA TYR A 132 1.46 15.56 -9.65
C TYR A 132 2.48 15.38 -10.77
N HIS A 133 3.71 14.97 -10.42
CA HIS A 133 4.77 14.75 -11.39
C HIS A 133 4.39 13.65 -12.39
N GLY A 134 3.89 12.50 -11.92
CA GLY A 134 3.46 11.40 -12.77
C GLY A 134 2.31 11.79 -13.70
N CYS A 135 1.36 12.59 -13.22
CA CYS A 135 0.25 13.10 -14.02
C CYS A 135 0.76 14.00 -15.16
N VAL A 136 1.61 14.99 -14.86
CA VAL A 136 2.21 15.88 -15.85
C VAL A 136 3.03 15.10 -16.88
N HIS A 137 3.86 14.16 -16.41
CA HIS A 137 4.66 13.31 -17.29
C HIS A 137 3.79 12.48 -18.25
N ASN A 138 2.73 11.86 -17.70
CA ASN A 138 1.80 11.06 -18.49
C ASN A 138 1.04 11.91 -19.52
N MET A 139 0.60 13.10 -19.16
CA MET A 139 -0.09 14.02 -20.09
C MET A 139 0.79 14.48 -21.26
N LEU A 140 2.10 14.64 -21.00
CA LEU A 140 3.02 15.17 -22.00
C LEU A 140 3.64 14.07 -22.90
N TYR A 141 4.04 12.96 -22.30
CA TYR A 141 4.94 12.01 -22.95
C TYR A 141 4.30 10.64 -23.21
N GLU A 142 3.70 10.02 -22.17
CA GLU A 142 3.26 8.63 -22.27
C GLU A 142 1.84 8.48 -22.86
N LYS A 143 0.93 9.38 -22.47
CA LYS A 143 -0.51 9.36 -22.82
C LYS A 143 -1.14 7.99 -22.59
N SER A 144 -0.74 7.32 -21.51
CA SER A 144 -1.10 5.96 -21.17
C SER A 144 -2.27 5.91 -20.20
N GLU A 145 -3.33 5.20 -20.57
CA GLU A 145 -4.47 4.93 -19.70
C GLU A 145 -4.06 4.07 -18.48
N ASP A 146 -3.14 3.12 -18.66
CA ASP A 146 -2.69 2.24 -17.57
C ASP A 146 -1.91 3.02 -16.51
N ILE A 147 -1.07 3.98 -16.92
CA ILE A 147 -0.41 4.90 -15.99
C ILE A 147 -1.44 5.72 -15.24
N LEU A 148 -2.45 6.25 -15.93
CA LEU A 148 -3.51 7.04 -15.29
C LEU A 148 -4.31 6.22 -14.27
N ARG A 149 -4.65 4.95 -14.58
CA ARG A 149 -5.26 4.00 -13.63
C ARG A 149 -4.38 3.80 -12.40
N GLY A 150 -3.07 3.63 -12.59
CA GLY A 150 -2.09 3.52 -11.51
C GLY A 150 -2.02 4.77 -10.64
N LEU A 151 -2.06 5.96 -11.24
CA LEU A 151 -2.06 7.23 -10.51
C LEU A 151 -3.34 7.41 -9.68
N TYR A 152 -4.51 7.06 -10.21
CA TYR A 152 -5.77 7.08 -9.43
C TYR A 152 -5.75 6.07 -8.28
N LYS A 153 -5.17 4.87 -8.49
CA LYS A 153 -4.94 3.90 -7.41
C LYS A 153 -4.08 4.54 -6.31
N SER A 154 -2.96 5.15 -6.67
CA SER A 154 -2.07 5.83 -5.71
C SER A 154 -2.79 6.98 -5.00
N ALA A 155 -3.55 7.81 -5.73
CA ALA A 155 -4.31 8.92 -5.16
C ALA A 155 -5.36 8.43 -4.16
N SER A 156 -6.03 7.30 -4.40
CA SER A 156 -6.99 6.74 -3.46
C SER A 156 -6.36 6.33 -2.12
N PHE A 157 -5.13 5.85 -2.11
CA PHE A 157 -4.37 5.60 -0.88
C PHE A 157 -3.96 6.89 -0.16
N VAL A 158 -3.65 7.94 -0.92
CA VAL A 158 -3.41 9.26 -0.30
C VAL A 158 -4.67 9.80 0.35
N VAL A 159 -5.83 9.65 -0.29
CA VAL A 159 -7.13 10.02 0.32
C VAL A 159 -7.37 9.24 1.61
N GLN A 160 -6.99 7.97 1.67
CA GLN A 160 -7.06 7.16 2.90
C GLN A 160 -6.20 7.75 4.02
N THR A 161 -4.96 8.17 3.70
CA THR A 161 -4.06 8.85 4.64
C THR A 161 -4.63 10.19 5.09
N ILE A 162 -5.22 10.97 4.18
CA ILE A 162 -5.89 12.25 4.48
C ILE A 162 -7.08 12.03 5.43
N ALA A 163 -7.92 11.04 5.16
CA ALA A 163 -9.05 10.70 6.02
C ALA A 163 -8.58 10.31 7.44
N PHE A 164 -7.51 9.54 7.53
CA PHE A 164 -6.90 9.22 8.83
C PHE A 164 -6.37 10.47 9.55
N TRP A 165 -5.64 11.34 8.84
CA TRP A 165 -5.12 12.58 9.42
C TRP A 165 -6.24 13.48 9.96
N GLN A 166 -7.40 13.47 9.30
CA GLN A 166 -8.57 14.28 9.70
C GLN A 166 -9.35 13.68 10.86
N THR A 167 -9.47 12.35 10.93
CA THR A 167 -10.41 11.65 11.81
C THR A 167 -9.75 10.80 12.89
N GLY A 168 -8.47 10.46 12.75
CA GLY A 168 -7.76 9.50 13.57
C GLY A 168 -8.16 8.03 13.34
N ASN A 169 -9.07 7.75 12.39
CA ASN A 169 -9.56 6.41 12.10
C ASN A 169 -9.05 5.92 10.75
N TYR A 170 -8.36 4.78 10.72
CA TYR A 170 -7.92 4.16 9.47
C TYR A 170 -9.04 3.35 8.83
N ILE A 171 -9.38 3.69 7.59
CA ILE A 171 -10.44 3.04 6.82
C ILE A 171 -9.79 2.14 5.77
N HIS A 172 -9.90 0.82 5.95
CA HIS A 172 -9.20 -0.15 5.10
C HIS A 172 -9.77 -0.28 3.68
N LEU A 173 -11.09 -0.20 3.53
CA LEU A 173 -11.73 -0.37 2.23
C LEU A 173 -11.98 0.97 1.55
N GLN A 174 -11.51 1.14 0.34
CA GLN A 174 -11.63 2.38 -0.42
C GLN A 174 -13.10 2.86 -0.56
N LYS A 175 -14.04 1.93 -0.77
CA LYS A 175 -15.47 2.25 -0.85
C LYS A 175 -16.03 2.91 0.42
N ASP A 176 -15.46 2.56 1.58
CA ASP A 176 -15.92 3.06 2.87
C ASP A 176 -15.40 4.48 3.17
N LEU A 177 -14.48 5.01 2.34
CA LEU A 177 -14.06 6.40 2.36
C LEU A 177 -15.13 7.36 1.83
N LEU A 178 -15.95 6.93 0.86
CA LEU A 178 -16.90 7.79 0.16
C LEU A 178 -17.83 8.59 1.07
N PRO A 179 -18.42 8.04 2.14
CA PRO A 179 -19.28 8.81 3.05
C PRO A 179 -18.52 9.75 3.99
N VAL A 180 -17.19 9.60 4.14
CA VAL A 180 -16.40 10.24 5.18
C VAL A 180 -15.59 11.42 4.66
N VAL A 181 -15.16 11.36 3.39
CA VAL A 181 -14.27 12.37 2.78
C VAL A 181 -15.03 13.51 2.11
N ALA A 182 -14.34 14.64 1.92
CA ALA A 182 -14.90 15.80 1.22
C ALA A 182 -15.12 15.52 -0.29
N SER A 183 -15.76 16.45 -0.99
CA SER A 183 -16.18 16.28 -2.40
C SER A 183 -15.03 15.96 -3.33
N ASP A 184 -13.90 16.65 -3.17
CA ASP A 184 -12.75 16.51 -4.06
C ASP A 184 -12.08 15.14 -3.87
N GLU A 185 -11.89 14.71 -2.63
CA GLU A 185 -11.38 13.39 -2.27
C GLU A 185 -12.33 12.27 -2.69
N ARG A 186 -13.65 12.50 -2.55
CA ARG A 186 -14.68 11.56 -2.98
C ARG A 186 -14.62 11.32 -4.48
N GLN A 187 -14.41 12.36 -5.28
CA GLN A 187 -14.26 12.22 -6.73
C GLN A 187 -13.05 11.33 -7.09
N ILE A 188 -11.93 11.50 -6.41
CA ILE A 188 -10.74 10.65 -6.63
C ILE A 188 -11.05 9.18 -6.33
N VAL A 189 -11.66 8.90 -5.17
CA VAL A 189 -11.99 7.52 -4.76
C VAL A 189 -13.03 6.90 -5.70
N ASP A 190 -14.08 7.63 -6.07
CA ASP A 190 -15.14 7.15 -6.96
C ASP A 190 -14.59 6.82 -8.35
N THR A 191 -13.75 7.70 -8.89
CA THR A 191 -13.05 7.46 -10.17
C THR A 191 -12.18 6.22 -10.07
N PHE A 192 -11.38 6.07 -8.99
CA PHE A 192 -10.58 4.86 -8.79
C PHE A 192 -11.44 3.60 -8.77
N LEU A 193 -12.54 3.59 -8.01
CA LEU A 193 -13.43 2.43 -7.93
C LEU A 193 -14.07 2.10 -9.28
N THR A 194 -14.46 3.11 -10.04
CA THR A 194 -14.98 2.95 -11.41
C THR A 194 -13.93 2.30 -12.31
N LEU A 195 -12.69 2.80 -12.28
CA LEU A 195 -11.59 2.27 -13.08
C LEU A 195 -11.20 0.84 -12.66
N LYS A 196 -11.19 0.54 -11.35
CA LYS A 196 -10.93 -0.79 -10.79
C LYS A 196 -11.95 -1.82 -11.30
N ASN A 197 -13.20 -1.41 -11.50
CA ASN A 197 -14.28 -2.25 -12.00
C ASN A 197 -14.38 -2.28 -13.54
N GLY A 198 -13.34 -1.86 -14.26
CA GLY A 198 -13.29 -1.92 -15.71
C GLY A 198 -13.97 -0.76 -16.42
N GLY A 199 -14.26 0.35 -15.72
CA GLY A 199 -14.79 1.57 -16.32
C GLY A 199 -13.87 2.15 -17.38
N ALA A 200 -14.44 2.84 -18.37
CA ALA A 200 -13.72 3.52 -19.42
C ALA A 200 -12.87 4.67 -18.86
N VAL A 201 -11.72 4.91 -19.49
CA VAL A 201 -10.86 6.06 -19.18
C VAL A 201 -11.23 7.22 -20.07
N ASP A 202 -11.64 8.32 -19.45
CA ASP A 202 -11.68 9.64 -20.08
C ASP A 202 -10.35 10.33 -19.76
N PHE A 203 -9.37 10.10 -20.64
CA PHE A 203 -7.98 10.49 -20.38
C PHE A 203 -7.81 11.98 -20.09
N GLU A 204 -8.47 12.85 -20.88
CA GLU A 204 -8.32 14.30 -20.74
C GLU A 204 -8.95 14.80 -19.43
N ASN A 205 -10.24 14.52 -19.21
CA ASN A 205 -10.94 15.01 -18.02
C ASN A 205 -10.42 14.39 -16.73
N MET A 206 -10.08 13.09 -16.73
CA MET A 206 -9.51 12.43 -15.55
C MET A 206 -8.10 12.94 -15.24
N SER A 207 -7.25 13.19 -16.25
CA SER A 207 -5.91 13.75 -16.03
C SER A 207 -6.00 15.17 -15.46
N GLU A 208 -6.89 16.02 -16.00
CA GLU A 208 -7.09 17.38 -15.51
C GLU A 208 -7.59 17.40 -14.05
N ALA A 209 -8.58 16.55 -13.72
CA ALA A 209 -9.10 16.43 -12.36
C ALA A 209 -8.03 16.00 -11.36
N LEU A 210 -7.22 14.98 -11.71
CA LEU A 210 -6.15 14.47 -10.85
C LEU A 210 -5.01 15.49 -10.68
N PHE A 211 -4.66 16.20 -11.76
CA PHE A 211 -3.69 17.29 -11.75
C PHE A 211 -4.13 18.40 -10.79
N ALA A 212 -5.36 18.90 -10.93
CA ALA A 212 -5.90 19.97 -10.09
C ALA A 212 -5.98 19.54 -8.61
N TRP A 213 -6.44 18.31 -8.34
CA TRP A 213 -6.50 17.76 -6.99
C TRP A 213 -5.11 17.69 -6.35
N SER A 214 -4.10 17.14 -7.05
CA SER A 214 -2.75 17.03 -6.53
C SER A 214 -2.11 18.39 -6.29
N GLN A 215 -2.32 19.37 -7.19
CA GLN A 215 -1.85 20.74 -7.02
C GLN A 215 -2.43 21.40 -5.77
N ASN A 216 -3.73 21.24 -5.53
CA ASN A 216 -4.40 21.76 -4.33
C ASN A 216 -3.81 21.16 -3.05
N TRP A 217 -3.55 19.84 -3.04
CA TRP A 217 -2.96 19.19 -1.86
C TRP A 217 -1.50 19.57 -1.62
N ILE A 218 -0.69 19.79 -2.67
CA ILE A 218 0.66 20.34 -2.53
C ILE A 218 0.62 21.70 -1.80
N ALA A 219 -0.32 22.57 -2.16
CA ALA A 219 -0.48 23.86 -1.50
C ALA A 219 -0.93 23.70 -0.03
N ARG A 220 -1.93 22.85 0.23
CA ARG A 220 -2.47 22.61 1.58
C ARG A 220 -1.42 22.02 2.53
N THR A 221 -0.60 21.09 2.10
CA THR A 221 0.41 20.45 2.95
C THR A 221 1.45 21.42 3.49
N ASN A 222 1.73 22.51 2.81
CA ASN A 222 2.62 23.55 3.33
C ASN A 222 2.05 24.27 4.58
N CYS A 223 0.73 24.34 4.72
CA CYS A 223 0.07 24.96 5.88
C CYS A 223 -0.16 23.97 7.03
N MET A 224 -0.06 22.64 6.79
CA MET A 224 -0.31 21.62 7.80
C MET A 224 0.82 21.50 8.83
N TYR A 225 2.04 21.89 8.47
CA TYR A 225 3.21 21.94 9.39
C TYR A 225 3.16 23.09 10.40
N VAL A 226 2.20 24.02 10.29
CA VAL A 226 2.13 25.26 11.10
C VAL A 226 1.18 25.12 12.30
N LYS A 227 0.58 23.97 12.53
CA LYS A 227 -0.21 23.74 13.76
C LYS A 227 0.73 23.27 14.87
N GLU A 228 1.34 24.25 15.58
CA GLU A 228 1.84 24.09 16.93
C GLU A 228 0.69 23.82 17.92
#